data_c3aacee2e57b0bc3bf96760b6eb13fea
#
_entry.id   c3aacee2e57b0bc3bf96760b6eb13fea
#
_cell.length_a   1.000
_cell.length_b   1.000
_cell.length_c   1.000
_cell.angle_alpha   90.00
_cell.angle_beta   90.00
_cell.angle_gamma   90.00
#
_symmetry.space_group_name_H-M   'P 1'
#
loop_
_entity.id
_entity.type
_entity.pdbx_description
1 polymer ?
#
loop_
_entity_poly.entity_id
_entity_poly.type
_entity_poly.pdbx_seq_one_letter_code
_entity_poly.pdbx_strand_id
1 'polypeptide(L)'
;MKKFIIFIVAGIVALAAASCDKDNTLRYNNFTMGNIVDGKFVSDQGNTFNVVEQTCSGRLDTLERAIVLCDVLYQEEGGDYAVRLNNFQKVLAKSPVNSSENTDESILTNDALILSDLWISGGYINMSLTLPVKIENAQPHIINLMFDDTDQTEGIYKFTLLHNANGEVLKSDSSNNDMYLANAYVSFPITSIIKEESATIRLTWKSYKLNNQYMVSSETVGQTYDIKYVKGAFEQVPAAKSGEVSTFSLR
;
A
#
# COMPACT_ATOMS: atom_id res chain seq x y z
N MET A 1 -42.02 11.78 5.37
CA MET A 1 -41.34 10.48 5.25
C MET A 1 -40.43 10.56 4.00
N LYS A 2 -39.14 10.86 4.20
CA LYS A 2 -38.14 10.92 3.12
C LYS A 2 -37.45 9.58 3.06
N LYS A 3 -37.62 8.86 1.95
CA LYS A 3 -36.97 7.58 1.68
C LYS A 3 -35.51 7.87 1.35
N PHE A 4 -34.58 7.43 2.16
CA PHE A 4 -33.16 7.34 1.83
C PHE A 4 -32.96 6.16 0.88
N ILE A 5 -32.50 6.45 -0.32
CA ILE A 5 -32.06 5.47 -1.30
C ILE A 5 -30.59 5.24 -1.01
N ILE A 6 -30.26 4.05 -0.50
CA ILE A 6 -28.89 3.57 -0.33
C ILE A 6 -28.42 3.16 -1.73
N PHE A 7 -27.47 3.90 -2.30
CA PHE A 7 -26.74 3.48 -3.49
C PHE A 7 -25.66 2.48 -3.06
N ILE A 8 -25.92 1.20 -3.29
CA ILE A 8 -24.88 0.17 -3.31
C ILE A 8 -24.11 0.41 -4.61
N VAL A 9 -22.92 0.98 -4.51
CA VAL A 9 -21.97 1.00 -5.64
C VAL A 9 -21.32 -0.38 -5.70
N ALA A 10 -22.04 -1.32 -6.29
CA ALA A 10 -21.43 -2.51 -6.86
C ALA A 10 -20.51 -2.02 -8.00
N GLY A 11 -19.23 -2.42 -7.98
CA GLY A 11 -18.27 -2.08 -9.01
C GLY A 11 -18.77 -2.53 -10.38
N ILE A 12 -19.43 -1.61 -11.08
CA ILE A 12 -19.90 -1.84 -12.45
C ILE A 12 -18.66 -1.75 -13.33
N VAL A 13 -18.33 -2.87 -13.97
CA VAL A 13 -17.51 -2.88 -15.18
C VAL A 13 -18.23 -1.98 -16.18
N ALA A 14 -17.78 -0.75 -16.35
CA ALA A 14 -18.29 0.14 -17.37
C ALA A 14 -17.84 -0.41 -18.74
N LEU A 15 -18.75 -1.10 -19.41
CA LEU A 15 -18.66 -1.40 -20.84
C LEU A 15 -18.72 -0.07 -21.60
N ALA A 16 -17.59 0.55 -21.84
CA ALA A 16 -17.45 1.58 -22.85
C ALA A 16 -17.36 0.89 -24.22
N ALA A 17 -18.48 0.61 -24.81
CA ALA A 17 -18.57 0.24 -26.24
C ALA A 17 -18.44 1.51 -27.05
N ALA A 18 -17.34 1.69 -27.74
CA ALA A 18 -17.22 2.25 -29.07
C ALA A 18 -15.77 2.61 -29.43
N SER A 19 -15.08 1.77 -30.12
CA SER A 19 -14.30 2.12 -31.32
C SER A 19 -13.77 0.84 -31.95
N CYS A 20 -13.94 0.68 -33.24
CA CYS A 20 -13.48 -0.45 -34.02
C CYS A 20 -11.97 -0.58 -33.98
N ASP A 21 -11.48 -1.38 -33.04
CA ASP A 21 -10.20 -2.05 -33.14
C ASP A 21 -10.38 -3.51 -32.75
N LYS A 22 -9.82 -4.40 -33.54
CA LYS A 22 -10.13 -5.84 -33.53
C LYS A 22 -9.60 -6.61 -32.29
N ASP A 23 -9.18 -5.91 -31.25
CA ASP A 23 -8.78 -6.51 -29.98
C ASP A 23 -9.88 -6.31 -28.94
N ASN A 24 -10.67 -7.35 -28.72
CA ASN A 24 -11.64 -7.45 -27.61
C ASN A 24 -10.96 -7.55 -26.23
N THR A 25 -9.84 -6.90 -26.03
CA THR A 25 -9.09 -6.95 -24.77
C THR A 25 -9.70 -5.95 -23.78
N LEU A 26 -10.30 -6.45 -22.72
CA LEU A 26 -10.71 -5.61 -21.59
C LEU A 26 -9.44 -5.13 -20.86
N ARG A 27 -9.08 -3.88 -21.09
CA ARG A 27 -7.95 -3.28 -20.38
C ARG A 27 -8.36 -2.93 -18.95
N TYR A 28 -7.73 -3.58 -18.00
CA TYR A 28 -7.85 -3.21 -16.60
C TYR A 28 -6.85 -2.08 -16.32
N ASN A 29 -7.28 -0.83 -16.50
CA ASN A 29 -6.42 0.35 -16.38
C ASN A 29 -6.12 0.75 -14.93
N ASN A 30 -6.55 -0.04 -13.95
CA ASN A 30 -6.32 0.25 -12.54
C ASN A 30 -5.26 -0.69 -11.96
N PHE A 31 -4.35 -0.12 -11.22
CA PHE A 31 -3.44 -0.88 -10.38
C PHE A 31 -4.25 -1.73 -9.39
N THR A 32 -4.02 -3.02 -9.40
CA THR A 32 -4.69 -3.97 -8.52
C THR A 32 -3.68 -4.56 -7.55
N MET A 33 -3.95 -4.44 -6.25
CA MET A 33 -3.11 -5.05 -5.21
C MET A 33 -3.64 -6.43 -4.84
N GLY A 34 -2.73 -7.35 -4.52
CA GLY A 34 -3.08 -8.71 -4.13
C GLY A 34 -1.87 -9.54 -3.75
N ASN A 35 -2.15 -10.80 -3.42
CA ASN A 35 -1.15 -11.80 -3.03
C ASN A 35 -0.86 -12.76 -4.17
N ILE A 36 0.33 -13.34 -4.16
CA ILE A 36 0.68 -14.45 -5.05
C ILE A 36 0.46 -15.74 -4.25
N VAL A 37 -0.49 -16.57 -4.72
CA VAL A 37 -0.86 -17.84 -4.11
C VAL A 37 -0.79 -18.92 -5.17
N ASP A 38 0.00 -19.95 -4.95
CA ASP A 38 0.19 -21.08 -5.87
C ASP A 38 0.51 -20.63 -7.32
N GLY A 39 1.33 -19.57 -7.45
CA GLY A 39 1.75 -19.02 -8.74
C GLY A 39 0.71 -18.14 -9.45
N LYS A 40 -0.46 -17.95 -8.87
CA LYS A 40 -1.51 -17.05 -9.37
C LYS A 40 -1.57 -15.77 -8.54
N PHE A 41 -1.99 -14.70 -9.18
CA PHE A 41 -2.26 -13.44 -8.46
C PHE A 41 -3.71 -13.42 -7.99
N VAL A 42 -3.91 -13.31 -6.68
CA VAL A 42 -5.23 -13.18 -6.05
C VAL A 42 -5.39 -11.74 -5.55
N SER A 43 -6.27 -10.99 -6.19
CA SER A 43 -6.53 -9.60 -5.83
C SER A 43 -7.19 -9.47 -4.45
N ASP A 44 -7.04 -8.32 -3.80
CA ASP A 44 -7.70 -8.03 -2.53
C ASP A 44 -9.24 -8.04 -2.62
N GLN A 45 -9.81 -7.96 -3.83
CA GLN A 45 -11.23 -8.13 -4.09
C GLN A 45 -11.66 -9.60 -4.30
N GLY A 46 -10.71 -10.55 -4.23
CA GLY A 46 -10.97 -11.99 -4.35
C GLY A 46 -10.96 -12.52 -5.78
N ASN A 47 -10.62 -11.71 -6.78
CA ASN A 47 -10.47 -12.19 -8.15
C ASN A 47 -9.11 -12.88 -8.33
N THR A 48 -9.10 -14.04 -8.97
CA THR A 48 -7.87 -14.78 -9.31
C THR A 48 -7.47 -14.50 -10.75
N PHE A 49 -6.22 -14.11 -10.95
CA PHE A 49 -5.61 -13.84 -12.24
C PHE A 49 -4.53 -14.89 -12.54
N ASN A 50 -4.71 -15.57 -13.66
CA ASN A 50 -3.73 -16.48 -14.22
C ASN A 50 -2.93 -15.74 -15.29
N VAL A 51 -1.63 -15.53 -15.07
CA VAL A 51 -0.77 -14.82 -16.03
C VAL A 51 -0.41 -15.78 -17.15
N VAL A 52 -1.03 -15.60 -18.32
CA VAL A 52 -0.78 -16.42 -19.52
C VAL A 52 0.17 -15.73 -20.51
N GLU A 53 0.26 -14.39 -20.42
CA GLU A 53 1.18 -13.58 -21.21
C GLU A 53 1.85 -12.54 -20.32
N GLN A 54 3.07 -12.14 -20.65
CA GLN A 54 3.79 -11.09 -19.92
C GLN A 54 4.57 -10.21 -20.88
N THR A 55 4.45 -8.88 -20.72
CA THR A 55 5.18 -7.89 -21.54
C THR A 55 6.30 -7.18 -20.74
N CYS A 56 6.24 -7.21 -19.41
CA CYS A 56 7.26 -6.64 -18.54
C CYS A 56 8.36 -7.65 -18.19
N SER A 57 9.50 -7.14 -17.72
CA SER A 57 10.58 -7.95 -17.16
C SER A 57 10.32 -8.33 -15.70
N GLY A 58 11.00 -9.39 -15.24
CA GLY A 58 10.92 -9.88 -13.86
C GLY A 58 9.95 -11.04 -13.69
N ARG A 59 9.87 -11.56 -12.46
CA ARG A 59 9.08 -12.74 -12.11
C ARG A 59 8.11 -12.39 -10.99
N LEU A 60 6.83 -12.34 -11.30
CA LEU A 60 5.76 -12.09 -10.34
C LEU A 60 5.64 -13.21 -9.31
N ASP A 61 5.80 -14.46 -9.74
CA ASP A 61 5.67 -15.67 -8.93
C ASP A 61 6.73 -15.80 -7.81
N THR A 62 7.75 -14.95 -7.80
CA THR A 62 8.75 -14.89 -6.71
C THR A 62 8.37 -13.94 -5.57
N LEU A 63 7.26 -13.22 -5.71
CA LEU A 63 6.78 -12.26 -4.73
C LEU A 63 5.69 -12.87 -3.85
N GLU A 64 5.51 -12.33 -2.66
CA GLU A 64 4.39 -12.68 -1.78
C GLU A 64 3.17 -11.77 -2.05
N ARG A 65 3.43 -10.49 -2.31
CA ARG A 65 2.42 -9.48 -2.55
C ARG A 65 2.90 -8.47 -3.59
N ALA A 66 1.99 -8.02 -4.45
CA ALA A 66 2.30 -7.09 -5.52
C ALA A 66 1.14 -6.17 -5.85
N ILE A 67 1.47 -5.06 -6.51
CA ILE A 67 0.54 -4.30 -7.33
C ILE A 67 0.78 -4.70 -8.77
N VAL A 68 -0.26 -5.05 -9.51
CA VAL A 68 -0.18 -5.46 -10.90
C VAL A 68 -0.96 -4.52 -11.81
N LEU A 69 -0.46 -4.36 -13.02
CA LEU A 69 -1.17 -3.77 -14.15
C LEU A 69 -1.30 -4.86 -15.21
N CYS A 70 -2.54 -5.24 -15.55
CA CYS A 70 -2.79 -6.31 -16.49
C CYS A 70 -3.99 -6.02 -17.40
N ASP A 71 -4.01 -6.68 -18.56
CA ASP A 71 -5.15 -6.76 -19.44
C ASP A 71 -5.84 -8.12 -19.23
N VAL A 72 -7.16 -8.12 -19.03
CA VAL A 72 -7.96 -9.35 -18.99
C VAL A 72 -8.20 -9.82 -20.41
N LEU A 73 -7.72 -11.01 -20.74
CA LEU A 73 -7.85 -11.61 -22.06
C LEU A 73 -9.19 -12.39 -22.19
N TYR A 74 -9.48 -13.22 -21.20
CA TYR A 74 -10.74 -13.98 -21.11
C TYR A 74 -10.96 -14.48 -19.68
N GLN A 75 -12.16 -14.94 -19.40
CA GLN A 75 -12.49 -15.66 -18.16
C GLN A 75 -12.43 -17.16 -18.42
N GLU A 76 -11.76 -17.90 -17.54
CA GLU A 76 -11.65 -19.36 -17.57
C GLU A 76 -12.95 -19.99 -17.02
N GLU A 77 -13.21 -21.26 -17.39
CA GLU A 77 -14.42 -22.01 -16.94
C GLU A 77 -14.56 -22.06 -15.40
N GLY A 78 -13.44 -22.03 -14.67
CA GLY A 78 -13.39 -22.01 -13.21
C GLY A 78 -13.69 -20.64 -12.57
N GLY A 79 -13.89 -19.60 -13.37
CA GLY A 79 -14.14 -18.22 -12.91
C GLY A 79 -12.86 -17.38 -12.75
N ASP A 80 -11.69 -17.95 -12.84
CA ASP A 80 -10.41 -17.23 -12.87
C ASP A 80 -10.30 -16.42 -14.19
N TYR A 81 -9.45 -15.40 -14.18
CA TYR A 81 -9.20 -14.58 -15.36
C TYR A 81 -7.81 -14.87 -15.94
N ALA A 82 -7.76 -15.24 -17.21
CA ALA A 82 -6.51 -15.26 -17.97
C ALA A 82 -6.11 -13.85 -18.32
N VAL A 83 -4.89 -13.44 -17.95
CA VAL A 83 -4.43 -12.06 -18.11
C VAL A 83 -3.07 -11.96 -18.79
N ARG A 84 -2.88 -10.82 -19.47
CA ARG A 84 -1.56 -10.33 -19.88
C ARG A 84 -1.04 -9.39 -18.82
N LEU A 85 0.08 -9.74 -18.20
CA LEU A 85 0.77 -8.89 -17.22
C LEU A 85 1.60 -7.82 -17.95
N ASN A 86 1.22 -6.54 -17.78
CA ASN A 86 1.90 -5.42 -18.42
C ASN A 86 2.99 -4.82 -17.52
N ASN A 87 2.73 -4.77 -16.21
CA ASN A 87 3.69 -4.28 -15.22
C ASN A 87 3.33 -4.83 -13.84
N PHE A 88 4.30 -4.84 -12.94
CA PHE A 88 4.05 -5.12 -11.53
C PHE A 88 5.09 -4.41 -10.66
N GLN A 89 4.69 -4.16 -9.41
CA GLN A 89 5.56 -3.61 -8.39
C GLN A 89 5.46 -4.46 -7.13
N LYS A 90 6.62 -4.78 -6.54
CA LYS A 90 6.70 -5.46 -5.26
C LYS A 90 6.06 -4.60 -4.17
N VAL A 91 5.25 -5.23 -3.33
CA VAL A 91 4.77 -4.68 -2.07
C VAL A 91 5.51 -5.39 -0.93
N LEU A 92 6.08 -4.63 -0.01
CA LEU A 92 6.63 -5.22 1.21
C LEU A 92 5.47 -5.70 2.08
N ALA A 93 5.31 -7.02 2.23
CA ALA A 93 4.37 -7.60 3.16
C ALA A 93 5.11 -8.03 4.44
N LYS A 94 4.66 -7.55 5.60
CA LYS A 94 5.33 -7.80 6.88
C LYS A 94 4.32 -7.81 8.01
N SER A 95 4.47 -8.74 8.96
CA SER A 95 3.61 -8.77 10.16
C SER A 95 3.85 -7.55 11.04
N PRO A 96 2.80 -6.98 11.65
CA PRO A 96 2.95 -6.00 12.70
C PRO A 96 3.76 -6.55 13.88
N VAL A 97 4.45 -5.68 14.60
CA VAL A 97 5.29 -6.01 15.74
C VAL A 97 4.56 -5.63 17.03
N ASN A 98 4.46 -6.57 17.97
CA ASN A 98 3.96 -6.27 19.30
C ASN A 98 5.07 -5.61 20.13
N SER A 99 4.84 -4.41 20.64
CA SER A 99 5.83 -3.65 21.42
C SER A 99 6.13 -4.31 22.77
N SER A 100 5.17 -5.04 23.34
CA SER A 100 5.38 -5.77 24.61
C SER A 100 6.36 -6.94 24.49
N GLU A 101 6.57 -7.43 23.27
CA GLU A 101 7.43 -8.59 22.99
C GLU A 101 8.77 -8.21 22.36
N ASN A 102 8.95 -6.94 21.95
CA ASN A 102 10.12 -6.54 21.17
C ASN A 102 10.80 -5.31 21.74
N THR A 103 12.10 -5.46 22.03
CA THR A 103 12.99 -4.43 22.58
C THR A 103 14.13 -4.05 21.63
N ASP A 104 14.12 -4.53 20.38
CA ASP A 104 15.17 -4.19 19.40
C ASP A 104 15.07 -2.72 18.99
N GLU A 105 16.09 -1.93 19.35
CA GLU A 105 16.14 -0.49 19.05
C GLU A 105 16.08 -0.20 17.55
N SER A 106 16.59 -1.08 16.69
CA SER A 106 16.53 -0.90 15.22
C SER A 106 15.10 -0.92 14.69
N ILE A 107 14.20 -1.64 15.38
CA ILE A 107 12.77 -1.72 15.07
C ILE A 107 12.03 -0.51 15.62
N LEU A 108 12.49 0.06 16.74
CA LEU A 108 11.84 1.18 17.43
C LEU A 108 12.24 2.55 16.89
N THR A 109 13.19 2.61 15.95
CA THR A 109 13.60 3.88 15.32
C THR A 109 12.42 4.54 14.62
N ASN A 110 12.25 5.85 14.81
CA ASN A 110 11.13 6.62 14.32
C ASN A 110 11.62 7.84 13.51
N ASP A 111 12.29 7.56 12.38
CA ASP A 111 12.64 8.58 11.40
C ASP A 111 11.39 9.03 10.63
N ALA A 112 11.42 10.27 10.12
CA ALA A 112 10.28 10.79 9.38
C ALA A 112 10.19 10.16 7.98
N LEU A 113 8.95 10.01 7.52
CA LEU A 113 8.59 9.63 6.16
C LEU A 113 7.38 10.44 5.70
N ILE A 114 6.93 10.27 4.47
CA ILE A 114 5.65 10.80 4.00
C ILE A 114 4.74 9.61 3.76
N LEU A 115 3.61 9.58 4.45
CA LEU A 115 2.50 8.66 4.15
C LEU A 115 1.66 9.32 3.06
N SER A 116 1.80 8.83 1.82
CA SER A 116 1.16 9.40 0.64
C SER A 116 -0.26 8.88 0.45
N ASP A 117 -0.51 7.63 0.84
CA ASP A 117 -1.82 6.98 0.77
C ASP A 117 -1.96 5.89 1.83
N LEU A 118 -3.19 5.67 2.30
CA LEU A 118 -3.54 4.69 3.33
C LEU A 118 -4.91 4.08 3.04
N TRP A 119 -4.98 2.75 2.94
CA TRP A 119 -6.26 2.05 2.75
C TRP A 119 -6.23 0.66 3.37
N ILE A 120 -7.43 0.08 3.53
CA ILE A 120 -7.62 -1.28 4.02
C ILE A 120 -8.21 -2.13 2.91
N SER A 121 -7.55 -3.22 2.55
CA SER A 121 -8.08 -4.22 1.63
C SER A 121 -7.40 -5.58 1.86
N GLY A 122 -8.08 -6.66 1.49
CA GLY A 122 -7.54 -8.02 1.58
C GLY A 122 -7.12 -8.45 2.99
N GLY A 123 -7.59 -7.76 4.05
CA GLY A 123 -7.18 -8.02 5.43
C GLY A 123 -5.88 -7.34 5.85
N TYR A 124 -5.42 -6.35 5.08
CA TYR A 124 -4.19 -5.59 5.32
C TYR A 124 -4.47 -4.10 5.54
N ILE A 125 -3.65 -3.46 6.36
CA ILE A 125 -3.38 -2.03 6.25
C ILE A 125 -2.35 -1.86 5.14
N ASN A 126 -2.71 -1.15 4.08
CA ASN A 126 -1.85 -0.87 2.93
C ASN A 126 -1.46 0.59 2.92
N MET A 127 -0.22 0.87 2.57
CA MET A 127 0.32 2.23 2.56
C MET A 127 1.19 2.46 1.33
N SER A 128 1.08 3.67 0.78
CA SER A 128 2.05 4.24 -0.14
C SER A 128 2.91 5.22 0.65
N LEU A 129 4.22 5.00 0.63
CA LEU A 129 5.20 5.79 1.38
C LEU A 129 6.11 6.53 0.41
N THR A 130 6.53 7.74 0.77
CA THR A 130 7.61 8.46 0.11
C THR A 130 8.74 8.68 1.09
N LEU A 131 9.93 8.25 0.70
CA LEU A 131 11.13 8.17 1.55
C LEU A 131 12.28 8.94 0.91
N PRO A 132 13.08 9.70 1.67
CA PRO A 132 14.34 10.22 1.19
C PRO A 132 15.36 9.09 1.05
N VAL A 133 16.02 8.98 -0.08
CA VAL A 133 16.99 7.92 -0.40
C VAL A 133 18.20 8.54 -1.06
N LYS A 134 19.40 8.07 -0.74
CA LYS A 134 20.63 8.51 -1.42
C LYS A 134 20.67 8.04 -2.87
N ILE A 135 21.20 8.90 -3.74
CA ILE A 135 21.43 8.60 -5.15
C ILE A 135 22.47 7.48 -5.29
N GLU A 136 23.51 7.54 -4.46
CA GLU A 136 24.59 6.55 -4.47
C GLU A 136 24.71 5.87 -3.09
N ASN A 137 25.01 4.58 -3.08
CA ASN A 137 25.19 3.78 -1.87
C ASN A 137 23.99 3.81 -0.92
N ALA A 138 22.77 3.82 -1.46
CA ALA A 138 21.53 3.81 -0.69
C ALA A 138 21.50 2.66 0.32
N GLN A 139 21.11 2.97 1.55
CA GLN A 139 20.95 1.98 2.61
C GLN A 139 19.53 1.39 2.61
N PRO A 140 19.37 0.15 3.08
CA PRO A 140 18.03 -0.41 3.24
C PRO A 140 17.23 0.37 4.28
N HIS A 141 16.03 0.81 3.94
CA HIS A 141 15.07 1.36 4.89
C HIS A 141 14.28 0.25 5.56
N ILE A 142 14.06 0.35 6.86
CA ILE A 142 13.29 -0.62 7.62
C ILE A 142 11.96 0.03 8.01
N ILE A 143 10.85 -0.57 7.59
CA ILE A 143 9.50 -0.11 7.92
C ILE A 143 8.84 -1.15 8.83
N ASN A 144 8.27 -0.72 9.94
CA ASN A 144 7.52 -1.55 10.86
C ASN A 144 6.18 -0.92 11.19
N LEU A 145 5.17 -1.74 11.41
CA LEU A 145 3.92 -1.34 12.03
C LEU A 145 3.89 -1.94 13.43
N MET A 146 3.97 -1.10 14.44
CA MET A 146 3.96 -1.51 15.84
C MET A 146 2.55 -1.38 16.43
N PHE A 147 2.18 -2.31 17.27
CA PHE A 147 1.01 -2.22 18.14
C PHE A 147 1.39 -2.65 19.57
N ASP A 148 0.58 -2.23 20.53
CA ASP A 148 0.68 -2.67 21.92
C ASP A 148 -0.65 -3.34 22.27
N ASP A 149 -0.63 -4.63 22.52
CA ASP A 149 -1.82 -5.41 22.86
C ASP A 149 -2.41 -5.02 24.22
N THR A 150 -1.62 -4.37 25.10
CA THR A 150 -2.05 -3.90 26.42
C THR A 150 -2.66 -2.50 26.40
N ASP A 151 -2.43 -1.70 25.35
CA ASP A 151 -2.95 -0.32 25.19
C ASP A 151 -4.11 -0.21 24.18
N GLN A 152 -4.75 -1.31 23.85
CA GLN A 152 -5.91 -1.29 22.97
C GLN A 152 -7.19 -0.89 23.75
N THR A 153 -8.00 -0.06 23.11
CA THR A 153 -9.31 0.34 23.65
C THR A 153 -10.39 -0.36 22.84
N GLU A 154 -11.44 -0.83 23.47
CA GLU A 154 -12.54 -1.51 22.79
C GLU A 154 -13.01 -0.74 21.56
N GLY A 155 -13.01 -1.39 20.41
CA GLY A 155 -13.35 -0.82 19.10
C GLY A 155 -12.32 0.16 18.52
N ILE A 156 -11.20 0.42 19.21
CA ILE A 156 -10.11 1.29 18.71
C ILE A 156 -8.77 0.57 18.82
N TYR A 157 -8.17 0.25 17.68
CA TYR A 157 -6.86 -0.38 17.59
C TYR A 157 -5.80 0.66 17.24
N LYS A 158 -4.82 0.83 18.11
CA LYS A 158 -3.75 1.80 17.98
C LYS A 158 -2.53 1.15 17.34
N PHE A 159 -2.02 1.78 16.28
CA PHE A 159 -0.81 1.37 15.58
C PHE A 159 0.14 2.54 15.42
N THR A 160 1.43 2.26 15.44
CA THR A 160 2.48 3.24 15.15
C THR A 160 3.31 2.76 13.96
N LEU A 161 3.35 3.55 12.90
CA LEU A 161 4.22 3.31 11.76
C LEU A 161 5.61 3.83 12.11
N LEU A 162 6.59 2.94 12.15
CA LEU A 162 7.98 3.20 12.48
C LEU A 162 8.84 3.07 11.24
N HIS A 163 9.83 3.93 11.14
CA HIS A 163 10.77 3.97 10.04
C HIS A 163 12.19 4.12 10.58
N ASN A 164 13.09 3.26 10.14
CA ASN A 164 14.52 3.42 10.30
C ASN A 164 15.13 3.69 8.92
N ALA A 165 15.55 4.93 8.71
CA ALA A 165 16.13 5.39 7.46
C ALA A 165 17.63 5.04 7.32
N ASN A 166 18.24 4.40 8.32
CA ASN A 166 19.68 4.13 8.36
C ASN A 166 20.54 5.37 8.06
N GLY A 167 20.10 6.54 8.59
CA GLY A 167 20.78 7.82 8.42
C GLY A 167 20.45 8.57 7.12
N GLU A 168 19.58 8.05 6.27
CA GLU A 168 19.10 8.73 5.05
C GLU A 168 17.91 9.64 5.36
N VAL A 169 18.17 10.70 6.11
CA VAL A 169 17.17 11.69 6.56
C VAL A 169 17.43 13.05 5.91
N LEU A 170 16.37 13.78 5.59
CA LEU A 170 16.51 15.14 5.09
C LEU A 170 17.08 16.07 6.16
N LYS A 171 18.08 16.86 5.79
CA LYS A 171 18.75 17.82 6.65
C LYS A 171 18.29 19.23 6.35
N SER A 172 18.35 20.10 7.35
CA SER A 172 17.97 21.51 7.24
C SER A 172 18.96 22.37 6.45
N ASP A 173 20.18 21.91 6.33
CA ASP A 173 21.19 22.51 5.48
C ASP A 173 21.00 22.04 4.02
N SER A 174 21.60 22.75 3.08
CA SER A 174 21.50 22.42 1.65
C SER A 174 22.20 21.13 1.23
N SER A 175 22.53 20.24 2.17
CA SER A 175 23.27 18.99 1.93
C SER A 175 22.41 17.82 1.44
N ASN A 176 21.18 18.09 0.96
CA ASN A 176 20.28 17.06 0.43
C ASN A 176 20.43 16.81 -1.09
N ASN A 177 21.46 17.41 -1.72
CA ASN A 177 21.65 17.30 -3.17
C ASN A 177 22.01 15.88 -3.66
N ASP A 178 22.38 15.00 -2.73
CA ASP A 178 22.69 13.59 -2.97
C ASP A 178 21.51 12.66 -2.71
N MET A 179 20.31 13.23 -2.48
CA MET A 179 19.11 12.48 -2.14
C MET A 179 17.98 12.72 -3.14
N TYR A 180 17.12 11.73 -3.30
CA TYR A 180 15.86 11.84 -4.01
C TYR A 180 14.72 11.25 -3.18
N LEU A 181 13.49 11.51 -3.57
CA LEU A 181 12.31 10.93 -2.94
C LEU A 181 11.86 9.69 -3.70
N ALA A 182 11.89 8.55 -3.05
CA ALA A 182 11.47 7.27 -3.61
C ALA A 182 10.11 6.87 -3.04
N ASN A 183 9.27 6.24 -3.88
CA ASN A 183 8.00 5.68 -3.44
C ASN A 183 8.11 4.19 -3.20
N ALA A 184 7.39 3.73 -2.16
CA ALA A 184 7.33 2.34 -1.78
C ALA A 184 5.92 1.97 -1.33
N TYR A 185 5.57 0.68 -1.50
CA TYR A 185 4.31 0.14 -1.00
C TYR A 185 4.58 -0.89 0.08
N VAL A 186 3.83 -0.77 1.17
CA VAL A 186 3.91 -1.71 2.30
C VAL A 186 2.50 -2.17 2.70
N SER A 187 2.42 -3.40 3.17
CA SER A 187 1.17 -4.01 3.63
C SER A 187 1.42 -4.77 4.94
N PHE A 188 0.55 -4.56 5.91
CA PHE A 188 0.61 -5.24 7.19
C PHE A 188 -0.69 -6.00 7.44
N PRO A 189 -0.66 -7.35 7.58
CA PRO A 189 -1.84 -8.15 7.87
C PRO A 189 -2.36 -7.81 9.28
N ILE A 190 -3.66 -7.55 9.39
CA ILE A 190 -4.30 -7.15 10.66
C ILE A 190 -5.39 -8.08 11.13
N THR A 191 -5.76 -9.08 10.35
CA THR A 191 -6.84 -10.02 10.68
C THR A 191 -6.54 -10.90 11.90
N SER A 192 -5.26 -11.08 12.23
CA SER A 192 -4.84 -11.78 13.46
C SER A 192 -4.97 -10.91 14.71
N ILE A 193 -4.97 -9.59 14.55
CA ILE A 193 -5.02 -8.60 15.65
C ILE A 193 -6.46 -8.14 15.87
N ILE A 194 -7.13 -7.68 14.82
CA ILE A 194 -8.52 -7.19 14.88
C ILE A 194 -9.46 -8.37 14.65
N LYS A 195 -10.22 -8.73 15.69
CA LYS A 195 -11.17 -9.86 15.65
C LYS A 195 -12.60 -9.44 15.37
N GLU A 196 -12.92 -8.19 15.63
CA GLU A 196 -14.25 -7.60 15.45
C GLU A 196 -14.59 -7.46 13.95
N GLU A 197 -15.88 -7.47 13.64
CA GLU A 197 -16.39 -7.23 12.30
C GLU A 197 -16.18 -5.75 11.86
N SER A 198 -16.08 -4.84 12.84
CA SER A 198 -15.77 -3.43 12.58
C SER A 198 -15.00 -2.81 13.75
N ALA A 199 -14.05 -1.94 13.42
CA ALA A 199 -13.24 -1.23 14.40
C ALA A 199 -12.77 0.11 13.82
N THR A 200 -12.19 0.95 14.66
CA THR A 200 -11.41 2.12 14.25
C THR A 200 -9.94 1.78 14.41
N ILE A 201 -9.17 1.96 13.36
CA ILE A 201 -7.72 1.89 13.40
C ILE A 201 -7.19 3.31 13.55
N ARG A 202 -6.45 3.55 14.62
CA ARG A 202 -5.73 4.79 14.85
C ARG A 202 -4.27 4.58 14.51
N LEU A 203 -3.82 5.21 13.43
CA LEU A 203 -2.44 5.16 12.98
C LEU A 203 -1.71 6.45 13.36
N THR A 204 -0.53 6.31 13.97
CA THR A 204 0.39 7.41 14.27
C THR A 204 1.70 7.22 13.53
N TRP A 205 2.34 8.32 13.10
CA TRP A 205 3.67 8.29 12.48
C TRP A 205 4.37 9.64 12.58
N LYS A 206 5.66 9.67 12.32
CA LYS A 206 6.43 10.89 12.19
C LYS A 206 6.56 11.25 10.71
N SER A 207 6.12 12.43 10.33
CA SER A 207 6.09 12.90 8.94
C SER A 207 7.02 14.07 8.72
N TYR A 208 7.59 14.15 7.52
CA TYR A 208 8.12 15.41 7.02
C TYR A 208 6.99 16.39 6.76
N LYS A 209 7.22 17.69 6.99
CA LYS A 209 6.27 18.72 6.62
C LYS A 209 6.33 19.02 5.12
N LEU A 210 5.17 19.28 4.54
CA LEU A 210 5.06 19.85 3.21
C LEU A 210 4.91 21.38 3.34
N ASN A 211 5.67 22.13 2.56
CA ASN A 211 5.46 23.57 2.48
C ASN A 211 4.23 23.92 1.62
N ASN A 212 3.91 25.21 1.50
CA ASN A 212 2.76 25.71 0.72
C ASN A 212 2.84 25.38 -0.79
N GLN A 213 3.98 24.91 -1.28
CA GLN A 213 4.19 24.48 -2.66
C GLN A 213 4.25 22.95 -2.79
N TYR A 214 3.84 22.22 -1.73
CA TYR A 214 3.94 20.76 -1.62
C TYR A 214 5.37 20.21 -1.72
N MET A 215 6.37 21.06 -1.50
CA MET A 215 7.76 20.61 -1.41
C MET A 215 8.03 20.09 0.00
N VAL A 216 8.75 18.98 0.06
CA VAL A 216 9.13 18.34 1.33
C VAL A 216 10.19 19.19 2.02
N SER A 217 9.97 19.52 3.27
CA SER A 217 10.95 20.19 4.13
C SER A 217 11.61 19.18 5.08
N SER A 218 12.77 19.52 5.62
CA SER A 218 13.43 18.72 6.67
C SER A 218 12.75 18.79 8.03
N GLU A 219 11.80 19.72 8.22
CA GLU A 219 11.02 19.80 9.43
C GLU A 219 10.08 18.60 9.55
N THR A 220 9.90 18.11 10.77
CA THR A 220 9.09 16.94 11.06
C THR A 220 7.95 17.25 12.02
N VAL A 221 6.88 16.46 11.94
CA VAL A 221 5.70 16.58 12.80
C VAL A 221 5.11 15.17 13.06
N GLY A 222 4.58 14.97 14.25
CA GLY A 222 3.76 13.79 14.55
C GLY A 222 2.41 13.91 13.85
N GLN A 223 1.97 12.83 13.21
CA GLN A 223 0.67 12.73 12.56
C GLN A 223 -0.16 11.61 13.21
N THR A 224 -1.47 11.78 13.19
CA THR A 224 -2.42 10.76 13.63
C THR A 224 -3.60 10.75 12.67
N TYR A 225 -4.03 9.56 12.28
CA TYR A 225 -5.19 9.38 11.41
C TYR A 225 -6.03 8.20 11.87
N ASP A 226 -7.34 8.37 11.89
CA ASP A 226 -8.30 7.31 12.22
C ASP A 226 -8.96 6.83 10.93
N ILE A 227 -8.83 5.53 10.64
CA ILE A 227 -9.48 4.85 9.50
C ILE A 227 -10.46 3.80 10.03
N LYS A 228 -11.62 3.68 9.40
CA LYS A 228 -12.59 2.63 9.73
C LYS A 228 -12.16 1.30 9.12
N TYR A 229 -12.16 0.28 9.94
CA TYR A 229 -12.02 -1.10 9.51
C TYR A 229 -13.40 -1.75 9.49
N VAL A 230 -13.73 -2.42 8.38
CA VAL A 230 -14.87 -3.32 8.26
C VAL A 230 -14.36 -4.58 7.59
N LYS A 231 -14.56 -5.73 8.22
CA LYS A 231 -14.09 -7.00 7.72
C LYS A 231 -14.66 -7.32 6.35
N GLY A 232 -13.78 -7.62 5.38
CA GLY A 232 -14.15 -7.87 4.00
C GLY A 232 -14.55 -6.65 3.17
N ALA A 233 -14.47 -5.44 3.74
CA ALA A 233 -14.70 -4.21 2.99
C ALA A 233 -13.40 -3.68 2.35
N PHE A 234 -13.58 -2.97 1.24
CA PHE A 234 -12.54 -2.16 0.61
C PHE A 234 -12.79 -0.70 0.96
N GLU A 235 -11.82 -0.06 1.63
CA GLU A 235 -11.89 1.36 1.94
C GLU A 235 -10.58 2.03 1.53
N GLN A 236 -10.66 3.01 0.64
CA GLN A 236 -9.54 3.82 0.18
C GLN A 236 -9.68 5.25 0.69
N VAL A 237 -8.62 5.78 1.28
CA VAL A 237 -8.53 7.19 1.63
C VAL A 237 -7.99 7.97 0.42
N PRO A 238 -8.60 9.09 0.03
CA PRO A 238 -8.10 9.90 -1.08
C PRO A 238 -6.64 10.31 -0.84
N ALA A 239 -5.78 10.02 -1.81
CA ALA A 239 -4.36 10.36 -1.77
C ALA A 239 -4.12 11.87 -1.76
N ALA A 240 -3.16 12.32 -0.97
CA ALA A 240 -2.51 13.61 -1.23
C ALA A 240 -1.78 13.49 -2.58
N LYS A 241 -2.02 14.42 -3.52
CA LYS A 241 -1.43 14.40 -4.85
C LYS A 241 0.10 14.30 -4.75
N SER A 242 0.68 13.18 -5.18
CA SER A 242 2.12 12.93 -5.21
C SER A 242 2.71 13.22 -6.59
N GLY A 243 3.95 13.73 -6.63
CA GLY A 243 4.75 13.87 -7.84
C GLY A 243 5.27 12.52 -8.37
N GLU A 244 6.03 12.56 -9.45
CA GLU A 244 6.50 11.40 -10.22
C GLU A 244 7.18 10.30 -9.38
N VAL A 245 6.91 9.05 -9.78
CA VAL A 245 7.26 7.82 -9.05
C VAL A 245 8.60 7.26 -9.55
N SER A 246 9.56 7.08 -8.65
CA SER A 246 10.69 6.16 -8.87
C SER A 246 10.55 4.91 -8.01
N THR A 247 10.87 3.74 -8.54
CA THR A 247 10.74 2.46 -7.81
C THR A 247 11.96 2.19 -6.94
N PHE A 248 11.73 1.93 -5.66
CA PHE A 248 12.75 1.59 -4.67
C PHE A 248 12.43 0.26 -3.98
N SER A 249 13.47 -0.53 -3.65
CA SER A 249 13.28 -1.82 -2.97
C SER A 249 13.44 -1.66 -1.46
N LEU A 250 12.38 -1.93 -0.70
CA LEU A 250 12.42 -2.03 0.76
C LEU A 250 12.87 -3.44 1.21
N ARG A 251 13.49 -3.53 2.38
CA ARG A 251 13.82 -4.76 3.10
C ARG A 251 13.13 -4.82 4.44
#